data_bec9f9ae6c18341b8ba640f65389b2c5
#
_entry.id   bec9f9ae6c18341b8ba640f65389b2c5
#
_cell.length_a   1.000
_cell.length_b   1.000
_cell.length_c   1.000
_cell.angle_alpha   90.00
_cell.angle_beta   90.00
_cell.angle_gamma   90.00
#
_symmetry.space_group_name_H-M   'P 1'
#
loop_
_entity.id
_entity.type
_entity.pdbx_description
1 polymer ?
#
loop_
_entity_poly.entity_id
_entity_poly.type
_entity_poly.pdbx_seq_one_letter_code
_entity_poly.pdbx_strand_id
1 'polypeptide(L)'
;MHNGLDIKVYIGDTIRAAFSGKVRMVKYERRGYGKYVVIRHENGLETVYGHLSKQIVDENQYVEAGEPIGLGGNTGRSTGSHLHFETRFLGQAINPALLFDFEKQDIVADSYLFRKGNNRYQRNTNSKNVNLLASSDGTIRYHKVRSGDTLSRIAQKTGTSIDALCKLNHITRRTILRPGQVLRCS
;
A
#
# COMPACT_ATOMS: atom_id res chain seq x y z
N MET A 1 10.16 18.50 2.60
CA MET A 1 10.41 17.07 2.87
C MET A 1 9.64 16.29 1.82
N HIS A 2 10.28 15.39 1.07
CA HIS A 2 9.64 14.58 0.03
C HIS A 2 9.05 13.34 0.71
N ASN A 3 7.72 13.22 0.68
CA ASN A 3 7.01 12.20 1.47
C ASN A 3 6.78 10.87 0.72
N GLY A 4 7.28 10.76 -0.51
CA GLY A 4 7.05 9.62 -1.39
C GLY A 4 8.27 9.25 -2.22
N LEU A 5 8.02 8.50 -3.27
CA LEU A 5 8.98 8.08 -4.29
C LEU A 5 8.51 8.57 -5.65
N ASP A 6 9.42 9.11 -6.44
CA ASP A 6 9.15 9.50 -7.81
C ASP A 6 9.57 8.37 -8.75
N ILE A 7 8.60 7.84 -9.47
CA ILE A 7 8.76 6.71 -10.40
C ILE A 7 8.68 7.26 -11.81
N LYS A 8 9.71 7.00 -12.62
CA LYS A 8 9.72 7.42 -14.03
C LYS A 8 8.57 6.75 -14.78
N VAL A 9 7.70 7.57 -15.37
CA VAL A 9 6.64 7.14 -16.28
C VAL A 9 6.53 8.15 -17.44
N TYR A 10 5.95 7.73 -18.56
CA TYR A 10 5.63 8.64 -19.67
C TYR A 10 4.19 9.15 -19.55
N ILE A 11 3.94 10.29 -20.19
CA ILE A 11 2.57 10.82 -20.28
C ILE A 11 1.71 9.82 -21.05
N GLY A 12 0.61 9.38 -20.42
CA GLY A 12 -0.30 8.39 -20.99
C GLY A 12 -0.06 6.95 -20.53
N ASP A 13 1.07 6.66 -19.86
CA ASP A 13 1.29 5.33 -19.26
C ASP A 13 0.19 4.98 -18.28
N THR A 14 -0.27 3.74 -18.30
CA THR A 14 -1.33 3.29 -17.39
C THR A 14 -0.81 3.16 -15.96
N ILE A 15 -1.39 3.94 -15.06
CA ILE A 15 -1.13 3.84 -13.62
C ILE A 15 -2.16 2.91 -12.99
N ARG A 16 -1.66 1.94 -12.21
CA ARG A 16 -2.47 0.88 -11.61
C ARG A 16 -2.46 0.95 -10.08
N ALA A 17 -3.55 0.48 -9.47
CA ALA A 17 -3.64 0.36 -8.01
C ALA A 17 -2.63 -0.66 -7.48
N ALA A 18 -1.82 -0.28 -6.51
CA ALA A 18 -0.84 -1.16 -5.88
C ALA A 18 -1.50 -2.30 -5.07
N PHE A 19 -2.65 -2.00 -4.46
CA PHE A 19 -3.46 -2.94 -3.67
C PHE A 19 -4.93 -2.68 -3.91
N SER A 20 -5.76 -3.69 -3.66
CA SER A 20 -7.22 -3.53 -3.65
C SER A 20 -7.66 -2.57 -2.53
N GLY A 21 -8.67 -1.75 -2.81
CA GLY A 21 -9.16 -0.80 -1.83
C GLY A 21 -10.22 0.13 -2.38
N LYS A 22 -10.68 1.04 -1.52
CA LYS A 22 -11.69 2.06 -1.86
C LYS A 22 -11.00 3.37 -2.23
N VAL A 23 -11.34 3.92 -3.37
CA VAL A 23 -10.91 5.25 -3.80
C VAL A 23 -11.48 6.28 -2.83
N ARG A 24 -10.58 6.94 -2.09
CA ARG A 24 -10.94 7.92 -1.07
C ARG A 24 -11.02 9.33 -1.63
N MET A 25 -10.12 9.67 -2.55
CA MET A 25 -10.01 11.01 -3.11
C MET A 25 -9.62 10.94 -4.59
N VAL A 26 -10.31 11.75 -5.41
CA VAL A 26 -9.98 12.03 -6.81
C VAL A 26 -9.98 13.54 -6.96
N LYS A 27 -8.81 14.19 -6.88
CA LYS A 27 -8.72 15.64 -6.77
C LYS A 27 -7.63 16.24 -7.65
N TYR A 28 -7.64 17.57 -7.74
CA TYR A 28 -6.63 18.35 -8.40
C TYR A 28 -6.06 19.42 -7.47
N GLU A 29 -4.74 19.42 -7.31
CA GLU A 29 -4.00 20.40 -6.52
C GLU A 29 -2.91 21.07 -7.35
N ARG A 30 -3.16 22.29 -7.81
CA ARG A 30 -2.29 23.00 -8.77
C ARG A 30 -0.83 23.18 -8.28
N ARG A 31 -0.65 23.44 -6.99
CA ARG A 31 0.67 23.73 -6.39
C ARG A 31 1.27 22.54 -5.62
N GLY A 32 0.71 21.35 -5.79
CA GLY A 32 1.11 20.12 -5.13
C GLY A 32 1.04 18.93 -6.08
N TYR A 33 0.25 17.94 -5.72
CA TYR A 33 0.13 16.65 -6.43
C TYR A 33 -0.41 16.72 -7.86
N GLY A 34 -0.89 17.86 -8.34
CA GLY A 34 -1.59 17.93 -9.62
C GLY A 34 -2.89 17.12 -9.57
N LYS A 35 -3.22 16.40 -10.63
CA LYS A 35 -4.28 15.39 -10.58
C LYS A 35 -3.77 14.19 -9.81
N TYR A 36 -4.51 13.79 -8.77
CA TYR A 36 -4.10 12.69 -7.91
C TYR A 36 -5.28 11.83 -7.46
N VAL A 37 -4.95 10.59 -7.15
CA VAL A 37 -5.87 9.60 -6.58
C VAL A 37 -5.31 9.13 -5.25
N VAL A 38 -6.16 8.95 -4.26
CA VAL A 38 -5.83 8.31 -2.99
C VAL A 38 -6.72 7.10 -2.83
N ILE A 39 -6.11 5.94 -2.60
CA ILE A 39 -6.82 4.69 -2.33
C ILE A 39 -6.58 4.32 -0.87
N ARG A 40 -7.67 4.03 -0.15
CA ARG A 40 -7.62 3.46 1.20
C ARG A 40 -7.84 1.96 1.11
N HIS A 41 -6.89 1.22 1.64
CA HIS A 41 -6.89 -0.24 1.69
C HIS A 41 -7.55 -0.72 2.99
N GLU A 42 -8.08 -1.95 2.97
CA GLU A 42 -8.81 -2.53 4.13
C GLU A 42 -7.98 -2.56 5.42
N ASN A 43 -6.66 -2.60 5.28
CA ASN A 43 -5.70 -2.59 6.38
C ASN A 43 -5.44 -1.19 6.98
N GLY A 44 -6.10 -0.13 6.45
CA GLY A 44 -5.88 1.26 6.86
C GLY A 44 -4.66 1.94 6.23
N LEU A 45 -3.88 1.22 5.39
CA LEU A 45 -2.86 1.83 4.54
C LEU A 45 -3.55 2.69 3.47
N GLU A 46 -2.92 3.80 3.12
CA GLU A 46 -3.32 4.62 1.97
C GLU A 46 -2.17 4.70 0.97
N THR A 47 -2.51 4.61 -0.31
CA THR A 47 -1.58 4.90 -1.40
C THR A 47 -2.02 6.15 -2.14
N VAL A 48 -1.07 7.00 -2.50
CA VAL A 48 -1.27 8.26 -3.22
C VAL A 48 -0.58 8.16 -4.56
N TYR A 49 -1.27 8.57 -5.61
CA TYR A 49 -0.80 8.57 -7.01
C TYR A 49 -0.93 9.99 -7.55
N GLY A 50 0.18 10.72 -7.60
CA GLY A 50 0.23 12.12 -8.02
C GLY A 50 0.72 12.34 -9.44
N HIS A 51 0.60 13.59 -9.90
CA HIS A 51 1.02 14.12 -11.19
C HIS A 51 0.37 13.47 -12.42
N LEU A 52 -0.81 12.86 -12.24
CA LEU A 52 -1.55 12.19 -13.31
C LEU A 52 -1.96 13.18 -14.40
N SER A 53 -1.97 12.73 -15.67
CA SER A 53 -2.60 13.45 -16.78
C SER A 53 -4.12 13.27 -16.77
N LYS A 54 -4.59 12.09 -16.37
CA LYS A 54 -6.01 11.75 -16.27
C LYS A 54 -6.26 10.80 -15.11
N GLN A 55 -7.35 11.03 -14.37
CA GLN A 55 -7.92 10.10 -13.40
C GLN A 55 -9.05 9.34 -14.13
N ILE A 56 -9.16 8.03 -13.95
CA ILE A 56 -10.16 7.18 -14.62
C ILE A 56 -11.03 6.39 -13.65
N VAL A 57 -10.98 6.77 -12.38
CA VAL A 57 -11.80 6.22 -11.30
C VAL A 57 -12.51 7.35 -10.57
N ASP A 58 -13.59 7.02 -9.87
CA ASP A 58 -14.39 7.96 -9.09
C ASP A 58 -14.19 7.77 -7.58
N GLU A 59 -14.47 8.84 -6.81
CA GLU A 59 -14.48 8.74 -5.34
C GLU A 59 -15.52 7.71 -4.88
N ASN A 60 -15.16 6.92 -3.89
CA ASN A 60 -15.93 5.80 -3.34
C ASN A 60 -15.98 4.54 -4.21
N GLN A 61 -15.46 4.54 -5.43
CA GLN A 61 -15.27 3.33 -6.22
C GLN A 61 -14.36 2.33 -5.47
N TYR A 62 -14.67 1.04 -5.55
CA TYR A 62 -13.74 -0.02 -5.14
C TYR A 62 -12.91 -0.44 -6.35
N VAL A 63 -11.60 -0.59 -6.16
CA VAL A 63 -10.66 -1.04 -7.19
C VAL A 63 -9.88 -2.25 -6.70
N GLU A 64 -9.56 -3.15 -7.61
CA GLU A 64 -8.70 -4.31 -7.32
C GLU A 64 -7.21 -3.96 -7.52
N ALA A 65 -6.32 -4.72 -6.87
CA ALA A 65 -4.89 -4.61 -7.11
C ALA A 65 -4.59 -4.86 -8.60
N GLY A 66 -3.80 -3.94 -9.22
CA GLY A 66 -3.51 -3.98 -10.65
C GLY A 66 -4.57 -3.33 -11.55
N GLU A 67 -5.70 -2.89 -11.01
CA GLU A 67 -6.73 -2.19 -11.79
C GLU A 67 -6.23 -0.81 -12.25
N PRO A 68 -6.49 -0.40 -13.51
CA PRO A 68 -6.15 0.94 -13.99
C PRO A 68 -6.91 2.02 -13.21
N ILE A 69 -6.20 3.05 -12.73
CA ILE A 69 -6.77 4.14 -11.92
C ILE A 69 -6.50 5.53 -12.50
N GLY A 70 -5.56 5.63 -13.44
CA GLY A 70 -5.20 6.88 -14.06
C GLY A 70 -4.15 6.71 -15.14
N LEU A 71 -3.76 7.84 -15.72
CA LEU A 71 -2.69 7.91 -16.73
C LEU A 71 -1.56 8.79 -16.20
N GLY A 72 -0.33 8.36 -16.44
CA GLY A 72 0.89 9.11 -16.16
C GLY A 72 0.87 10.51 -16.75
N GLY A 73 1.50 11.46 -16.07
CA GLY A 73 1.45 12.85 -16.48
C GLY A 73 2.55 13.71 -15.89
N ASN A 74 2.31 15.02 -15.94
CA ASN A 74 3.21 16.06 -15.44
C ASN A 74 2.39 17.24 -14.90
N THR A 75 1.31 16.96 -14.15
CA THR A 75 0.42 18.00 -13.62
C THR A 75 0.83 18.43 -12.20
N GLY A 76 0.38 19.64 -11.79
CA GLY A 76 0.71 20.20 -10.49
C GLY A 76 2.13 20.72 -10.40
N ARG A 77 2.79 20.56 -9.25
CA ARG A 77 4.18 20.95 -9.03
C ARG A 77 5.12 19.82 -9.47
N SER A 78 5.31 19.69 -10.76
CA SER A 78 6.18 18.68 -11.36
C SER A 78 7.10 19.33 -12.41
N THR A 79 8.35 18.91 -12.47
CA THR A 79 9.36 19.41 -13.41
C THR A 79 9.58 18.49 -14.62
N GLY A 80 8.92 17.32 -14.65
CA GLY A 80 9.00 16.33 -15.71
C GLY A 80 8.02 15.20 -15.48
N SER A 81 7.74 14.40 -16.50
CA SER A 81 6.79 13.28 -16.37
C SER A 81 7.29 12.22 -15.39
N HIS A 82 6.54 12.03 -14.32
CA HIS A 82 6.77 10.98 -13.32
C HIS A 82 5.48 10.69 -12.54
N LEU A 83 5.43 9.54 -11.91
CA LEU A 83 4.42 9.22 -10.90
C LEU A 83 5.01 9.54 -9.52
N HIS A 84 4.40 10.49 -8.81
CA HIS A 84 4.66 10.66 -7.39
C HIS A 84 3.83 9.64 -6.60
N PHE A 85 4.51 8.67 -6.00
CA PHE A 85 3.88 7.57 -5.26
C PHE A 85 4.17 7.67 -3.77
N GLU A 86 3.12 7.67 -2.95
CA GLU A 86 3.27 7.64 -1.50
C GLU A 86 2.53 6.46 -0.88
N THR A 87 3.05 6.02 0.25
CA THR A 87 2.34 5.16 1.18
C THR A 87 2.16 5.88 2.51
N ARG A 88 0.96 5.80 3.08
CA ARG A 88 0.60 6.45 4.34
C ARG A 88 -0.14 5.49 5.26
N PHE A 89 0.11 5.60 6.54
CA PHE A 89 -0.66 4.90 7.55
C PHE A 89 -1.04 5.85 8.67
N LEU A 90 -2.32 5.91 9.03
CA LEU A 90 -2.86 6.87 10.00
C LEU A 90 -2.43 8.33 9.72
N GLY A 91 -2.38 8.72 8.45
CA GLY A 91 -1.95 10.05 8.00
C GLY A 91 -0.45 10.29 8.00
N GLN A 92 0.37 9.34 8.44
CA GLN A 92 1.83 9.45 8.43
C GLN A 92 2.40 8.79 7.17
N ALA A 93 3.28 9.51 6.47
CA ALA A 93 3.99 8.96 5.31
C ALA A 93 4.97 7.85 5.75
N ILE A 94 4.97 6.78 4.98
CA ILE A 94 5.93 5.67 5.07
C ILE A 94 6.75 5.69 3.79
N ASN A 95 8.06 5.48 3.87
CA ASN A 95 8.88 5.37 2.67
C ASN A 95 8.42 4.14 1.84
N PRO A 96 7.93 4.32 0.59
CA PRO A 96 7.46 3.21 -0.23
C PRO A 96 8.51 2.10 -0.44
N ALA A 97 9.80 2.44 -0.49
CA ALA A 97 10.88 1.46 -0.63
C ALA A 97 11.02 0.49 0.56
N LEU A 98 10.34 0.76 1.69
CA LEU A 98 10.26 -0.19 2.81
C LEU A 98 9.17 -1.25 2.60
N LEU A 99 8.23 -1.01 1.67
CA LEU A 99 7.11 -1.89 1.38
C LEU A 99 7.26 -2.57 0.02
N PHE A 100 7.89 -1.92 -0.95
CA PHE A 100 7.98 -2.36 -2.34
C PHE A 100 9.43 -2.50 -2.80
N ASP A 101 9.73 -3.60 -3.49
CA ASP A 101 10.93 -3.79 -4.31
C ASP A 101 10.54 -3.44 -5.75
N PHE A 102 10.87 -2.21 -6.17
CA PHE A 102 10.50 -1.70 -7.48
C PHE A 102 11.27 -2.38 -8.63
N GLU A 103 12.46 -2.93 -8.36
CA GLU A 103 13.24 -3.66 -9.36
C GLU A 103 12.63 -5.04 -9.63
N LYS A 104 12.24 -5.74 -8.57
CA LYS A 104 11.60 -7.06 -8.66
C LYS A 104 10.09 -7.01 -8.89
N GLN A 105 9.50 -5.80 -8.85
CA GLN A 105 8.06 -5.59 -8.96
C GLN A 105 7.26 -6.43 -7.93
N ASP A 106 7.77 -6.51 -6.70
CA ASP A 106 7.17 -7.27 -5.60
C ASP A 106 7.24 -6.47 -4.29
N ILE A 107 6.67 -7.01 -3.24
CA ILE A 107 6.80 -6.44 -1.89
C ILE A 107 8.13 -6.89 -1.25
N VAL A 108 8.71 -6.01 -0.44
CA VAL A 108 9.98 -6.26 0.26
C VAL A 108 9.83 -7.37 1.31
N ALA A 109 8.68 -7.41 2.00
CA ALA A 109 8.41 -8.37 3.06
C ALA A 109 6.91 -8.62 3.21
N ASP A 110 6.54 -9.78 3.74
CA ASP A 110 5.15 -10.18 4.00
C ASP A 110 4.48 -9.35 5.11
N SER A 111 5.25 -8.58 5.87
CA SER A 111 4.76 -7.74 6.95
C SER A 111 5.64 -6.52 7.16
N TYR A 112 5.03 -5.40 7.55
CA TYR A 112 5.70 -4.17 7.91
C TYR A 112 5.29 -3.73 9.32
N LEU A 113 6.29 -3.44 10.16
CA LEU A 113 6.07 -2.95 11.51
C LEU A 113 5.99 -1.42 11.50
N PHE A 114 4.79 -0.87 11.66
CA PHE A 114 4.60 0.57 11.81
C PHE A 114 4.71 0.97 13.29
N ARG A 115 5.66 1.86 13.61
CA ARG A 115 5.80 2.46 14.94
C ARG A 115 5.38 3.94 14.89
N LYS A 116 4.35 4.30 15.62
CA LYS A 116 3.92 5.70 15.77
C LYS A 116 4.93 6.41 16.66
N GLY A 117 5.68 7.39 16.12
CA GLY A 117 6.44 8.30 16.97
C GLY A 117 7.87 8.63 16.58
N ASN A 118 8.53 7.98 15.64
CA ASN A 118 9.87 8.38 15.21
C ASN A 118 10.10 8.11 13.72
N ASN A 119 9.52 8.94 12.85
CA ASN A 119 9.86 8.95 11.43
C ASN A 119 11.20 9.69 11.18
N ARG A 120 12.28 9.29 11.84
CA ARG A 120 13.62 9.50 11.28
C ARG A 120 13.85 8.36 10.33
N TYR A 121 14.06 8.68 9.04
CA TYR A 121 14.50 7.75 8.00
C TYR A 121 15.54 6.78 8.57
N GLN A 122 15.15 5.56 8.90
CA GLN A 122 16.12 4.51 9.16
C GLN A 122 16.66 4.08 7.79
N ARG A 123 17.90 4.45 7.51
CA ARG A 123 18.69 3.87 6.43
C ARG A 123 18.70 2.36 6.62
N ASN A 124 18.41 1.64 5.52
CA ASN A 124 18.55 0.20 5.42
C ASN A 124 19.86 -0.28 6.06
N THR A 125 19.77 -0.92 7.19
CA THR A 125 20.77 -1.91 7.60
C THR A 125 20.21 -3.26 7.19
N ASN A 126 20.91 -3.93 6.26
CA ASN A 126 20.67 -5.31 5.89
C ASN A 126 20.42 -6.16 7.14
N SER A 127 19.20 -6.54 7.41
CA SER A 127 18.88 -7.52 8.43
C SER A 127 18.05 -8.63 7.83
N LYS A 128 18.77 -9.65 7.36
CA LYS A 128 18.26 -11.00 7.27
C LYS A 128 17.99 -11.45 8.71
N ASN A 129 16.77 -11.68 9.07
CA ASN A 129 16.20 -12.17 10.33
C ASN A 129 15.40 -11.12 11.11
N VAL A 130 14.14 -10.97 10.75
CA VAL A 130 13.16 -10.45 11.69
C VAL A 130 12.53 -11.64 12.40
N ASN A 131 13.13 -12.05 13.51
CA ASN A 131 12.48 -12.94 14.48
C ASN A 131 11.32 -12.18 15.11
N LEU A 132 10.11 -12.58 14.76
CA LEU A 132 8.86 -12.03 15.25
C LEU A 132 8.55 -12.63 16.63
N LEU A 133 9.01 -11.97 17.68
CA LEU A 133 8.45 -12.16 19.02
C LEU A 133 7.22 -11.26 19.16
N ALA A 134 6.11 -11.86 19.55
CA ALA A 134 4.88 -11.16 19.87
C ALA A 134 5.13 -10.23 21.05
N SER A 135 5.13 -8.93 20.80
CA SER A 135 5.15 -7.91 21.85
C SER A 135 3.84 -7.13 21.83
N SER A 136 3.33 -6.87 23.01
CA SER A 136 2.09 -6.14 23.32
C SER A 136 2.15 -4.63 23.04
N ASP A 137 2.95 -4.19 22.07
CA ASP A 137 3.28 -2.77 21.85
C ASP A 137 2.50 -2.09 20.69
N GLY A 138 1.35 -2.61 20.31
CA GLY A 138 0.50 -1.98 19.29
C GLY A 138 1.01 -2.15 17.86
N THR A 139 1.83 -3.13 17.60
CA THR A 139 2.40 -3.48 16.29
C THR A 139 1.33 -4.03 15.36
N ILE A 140 1.08 -3.36 14.23
CA ILE A 140 0.16 -3.86 13.20
C ILE A 140 0.96 -4.64 12.15
N ARG A 141 0.54 -5.89 11.90
CA ARG A 141 1.16 -6.80 10.93
C ARG A 141 0.22 -7.05 9.76
N TYR A 142 0.80 -7.18 8.59
CA TYR A 142 0.08 -7.51 7.36
C TYR A 142 0.71 -8.71 6.66
N HIS A 143 -0.10 -9.48 5.93
CA HIS A 143 0.31 -10.62 5.11
C HIS A 143 -0.28 -10.48 3.71
N LYS A 144 0.57 -10.53 2.67
CA LYS A 144 0.12 -10.62 1.27
C LYS A 144 -0.16 -12.09 0.95
N VAL A 145 -1.37 -12.36 0.56
CA VAL A 145 -1.83 -13.70 0.17
C VAL A 145 -1.06 -14.16 -1.06
N ARG A 146 -0.49 -15.35 -0.99
CA ARG A 146 0.19 -16.04 -2.10
C ARG A 146 -0.66 -17.18 -2.62
N SER A 147 -0.36 -17.66 -3.82
CA SER A 147 -1.02 -18.85 -4.36
C SER A 147 -0.85 -20.03 -3.40
N GLY A 148 -1.96 -20.70 -3.05
CA GLY A 148 -1.98 -21.80 -2.08
C GLY A 148 -2.07 -21.39 -0.61
N ASP A 149 -2.12 -20.09 -0.28
CA ASP A 149 -2.37 -19.63 1.08
C ASP A 149 -3.82 -19.93 1.49
N THR A 150 -3.97 -20.29 2.76
CA THR A 150 -5.27 -20.44 3.43
C THR A 150 -5.30 -19.62 4.72
N LEU A 151 -6.48 -19.25 5.18
CA LEU A 151 -6.61 -18.54 6.47
C LEU A 151 -5.91 -19.26 7.61
N SER A 152 -5.95 -20.60 7.62
CA SER A 152 -5.27 -21.42 8.64
C SER A 152 -3.74 -21.28 8.57
N ARG A 153 -3.16 -21.35 7.37
CA ARG A 153 -1.71 -21.18 7.17
C ARG A 153 -1.25 -19.79 7.52
N ILE A 154 -2.03 -18.76 7.12
CA ILE A 154 -1.71 -17.37 7.44
C ILE A 154 -1.80 -17.15 8.95
N ALA A 155 -2.84 -17.62 9.61
CA ALA A 155 -3.01 -17.54 11.05
C ALA A 155 -1.82 -18.16 11.80
N GLN A 156 -1.43 -19.37 11.42
CA GLN A 156 -0.27 -20.06 11.98
C GLN A 156 1.03 -19.29 11.76
N LYS A 157 1.27 -18.82 10.53
CA LYS A 157 2.50 -18.08 10.16
C LYS A 157 2.61 -16.74 10.90
N THR A 158 1.48 -16.08 11.15
CA THR A 158 1.45 -14.73 11.76
C THR A 158 1.21 -14.74 13.27
N GLY A 159 1.02 -15.91 13.87
CA GLY A 159 0.80 -16.06 15.32
C GLY A 159 -0.55 -15.52 15.77
N THR A 160 -1.55 -15.47 14.87
CA THR A 160 -2.92 -15.01 15.16
C THR A 160 -3.93 -16.15 15.02
N SER A 161 -5.19 -15.91 15.36
CA SER A 161 -6.27 -16.88 15.14
C SER A 161 -7.02 -16.59 13.84
N ILE A 162 -7.66 -17.62 13.25
CA ILE A 162 -8.51 -17.44 12.06
C ILE A 162 -9.64 -16.44 12.36
N ASP A 163 -10.21 -16.46 13.56
CA ASP A 163 -11.29 -15.55 13.95
C ASP A 163 -10.80 -14.10 14.06
N ALA A 164 -9.60 -13.91 14.60
CA ALA A 164 -8.97 -12.61 14.64
C ALA A 164 -8.67 -12.10 13.21
N LEU A 165 -8.12 -12.93 12.32
CA LEU A 165 -7.94 -12.56 10.91
C LEU A 165 -9.26 -12.17 10.25
N CYS A 166 -10.31 -12.96 10.44
CA CYS A 166 -11.63 -12.67 9.87
C CYS A 166 -12.17 -11.33 10.39
N LYS A 167 -12.10 -11.12 11.69
CA LYS A 167 -12.56 -9.88 12.34
C LYS A 167 -11.78 -8.65 11.91
N LEU A 168 -10.45 -8.75 11.84
CA LEU A 168 -9.56 -7.64 11.46
C LEU A 168 -9.73 -7.22 10.00
N ASN A 169 -10.16 -8.14 9.13
CA ASN A 169 -10.26 -7.91 7.69
C ASN A 169 -11.72 -7.91 7.19
N HIS A 170 -12.69 -7.96 8.09
CA HIS A 170 -14.13 -8.00 7.74
C HIS A 170 -14.49 -9.12 6.75
N ILE A 171 -13.80 -10.26 6.85
CA ILE A 171 -14.03 -11.46 6.03
C ILE A 171 -14.59 -12.61 6.86
N THR A 172 -15.07 -13.65 6.20
CA THR A 172 -15.58 -14.86 6.85
C THR A 172 -14.61 -16.01 6.67
N ARG A 173 -14.76 -17.09 7.47
CA ARG A 173 -13.98 -18.32 7.32
C ARG A 173 -14.15 -18.99 5.95
N ARG A 174 -15.21 -18.65 5.20
CA ARG A 174 -15.49 -19.18 3.86
C ARG A 174 -15.01 -18.26 2.74
N THR A 175 -14.43 -17.09 3.07
CA THR A 175 -13.92 -16.15 2.07
C THR A 175 -12.79 -16.79 1.27
N ILE A 176 -12.90 -16.74 -0.04
CA ILE A 176 -11.85 -17.19 -0.95
C ILE A 176 -10.77 -16.11 -0.97
N LEU A 177 -9.57 -16.47 -0.54
CA LEU A 177 -8.42 -15.58 -0.59
C LEU A 177 -7.86 -15.53 -2.01
N ARG A 178 -7.58 -14.33 -2.48
CA ARG A 178 -6.98 -14.12 -3.81
C ARG A 178 -5.49 -13.80 -3.68
N PRO A 179 -4.61 -14.38 -4.51
CA PRO A 179 -3.21 -13.97 -4.55
C PRO A 179 -3.10 -12.45 -4.76
N GLY A 180 -2.22 -11.80 -3.98
CA GLY A 180 -2.07 -10.34 -3.98
C GLY A 180 -2.95 -9.60 -2.95
N GLN A 181 -3.99 -10.23 -2.40
CA GLN A 181 -4.79 -9.67 -1.30
C GLN A 181 -3.90 -9.46 -0.07
N VAL A 182 -4.06 -8.32 0.62
CA VAL A 182 -3.33 -8.03 1.85
C VAL A 182 -4.26 -8.17 3.05
N LEU A 183 -3.87 -9.02 4.00
CA LEU A 183 -4.62 -9.25 5.23
C LEU A 183 -3.90 -8.62 6.42
N ARG A 184 -4.65 -7.91 7.25
CA ARG A 184 -4.20 -7.48 8.57
C ARG A 184 -4.18 -8.67 9.52
N CYS A 185 -3.05 -8.86 10.24
CA CYS A 185 -2.81 -10.02 11.11
C CYS A 185 -2.74 -9.68 12.60
N SER A 186 -2.63 -8.40 12.93
CA SER A 186 -2.68 -7.90 14.32
C SER A 186 -3.11 -6.44 14.38
#